data_41b813a21068ff8418b83de282459129
#
_entry.id   41b813a21068ff8418b83de282459129
#
_cell.length_a   1.000
_cell.length_b   1.000
_cell.length_c   1.000
_cell.angle_alpha   90.00
_cell.angle_beta   90.00
_cell.angle_gamma   90.00
#
_symmetry.space_group_name_H-M   'P 1'
#
loop_
_entity.id
_entity.type
_entity.pdbx_description
1 polymer ?
#
loop_
_entity_poly.entity_id
_entity_poly.type
_entity_poly.pdbx_seq_one_letter_code
_entity_poly.pdbx_strand_id
1 'polypeptide(L)'
;MQLRSDAIKVGAARAPHRSLLKADGITDEEMGRPLIAVVNSRNDIIPGHNNLDKICEAVKAGIYLAGGVPFEVSTIGVCDGIAMNHAGMHYSLVSREVIADSLECAVEGHAFDGIVCIPNCDKIVPGMILGALRVNIPTVFVSGGPMLPGHEPGCMGGPTTDLNTLFDGAGKVAAGTMSEDELKYYEDTACPTCGSCSGMFTANSMNCLCEALGIALPGNGTIPAVYSERLRLAKHAGMKVMELLERGISFRDLVSAAAIHNAMECDMAFG
;
A
#
# COMPACT_ATOMS: atom_id res chain seq x y z
N MET A 1 27.00 -0.94 11.72
CA MET A 1 26.57 -0.49 10.37
C MET A 1 26.43 1.02 10.43
N GLN A 2 26.93 1.77 9.46
CA GLN A 2 26.70 3.21 9.39
C GLN A 2 25.30 3.44 8.82
N LEU A 3 24.48 4.20 9.53
CA LEU A 3 23.12 4.53 9.14
C LEU A 3 23.08 5.80 8.26
N ARG A 4 22.15 5.89 7.30
CA ARG A 4 21.92 7.13 6.56
C ARG A 4 21.47 8.25 7.51
N SER A 5 20.60 7.90 8.46
CA SER A 5 20.09 8.80 9.49
C SER A 5 21.16 9.36 10.44
N ASP A 6 22.38 8.80 10.45
CA ASP A 6 23.52 9.40 11.19
C ASP A 6 23.84 10.83 10.70
N ALA A 7 23.49 11.14 9.44
CA ALA A 7 23.64 12.48 8.88
C ALA A 7 22.85 13.56 9.66
N ILE A 8 21.78 13.18 10.35
CA ILE A 8 20.93 14.09 11.14
C ILE A 8 21.03 13.84 12.66
N LYS A 9 21.70 12.76 13.09
CA LYS A 9 21.74 12.34 14.51
C LYS A 9 23.11 12.51 15.15
N VAL A 10 24.21 12.35 14.41
CA VAL A 10 25.55 12.19 14.98
C VAL A 10 26.36 13.48 14.94
N GLY A 11 27.04 13.79 16.04
CA GLY A 11 27.95 14.93 16.20
C GLY A 11 27.30 16.19 16.79
N ALA A 12 28.15 17.11 17.30
CA ALA A 12 27.69 18.33 17.97
C ALA A 12 26.89 19.25 17.03
N ALA A 13 27.29 19.35 15.76
CA ALA A 13 26.64 20.18 14.75
C ALA A 13 25.18 19.69 14.45
N ARG A 14 24.81 18.50 14.89
CA ARG A 14 23.45 17.93 14.72
C ARG A 14 22.56 18.11 15.96
N ALA A 15 22.99 18.86 16.96
CA ALA A 15 22.16 19.18 18.12
C ALA A 15 20.80 19.82 17.75
N PRO A 16 20.70 20.79 16.80
CA PRO A 16 19.41 21.32 16.36
C PRO A 16 18.49 20.24 15.77
N HIS A 17 19.02 19.33 14.94
CA HIS A 17 18.26 18.22 14.32
C HIS A 17 17.70 17.26 15.40
N ARG A 18 18.56 16.87 16.37
CA ARG A 18 18.11 16.02 17.48
C ARG A 18 17.06 16.69 18.36
N SER A 19 17.16 18.03 18.52
CA SER A 19 16.13 18.78 19.25
C SER A 19 14.77 18.72 18.58
N LEU A 20 14.73 18.77 17.23
CA LEU A 20 13.50 18.61 16.46
C LEU A 20 12.96 17.18 16.56
N LEU A 21 13.82 16.16 16.42
CA LEU A 21 13.40 14.77 16.63
C LEU A 21 12.84 14.53 18.05
N LYS A 22 13.41 15.18 19.07
CA LYS A 22 12.89 15.12 20.44
C LYS A 22 11.55 15.84 20.58
N ALA A 23 11.28 16.89 19.80
CA ALA A 23 9.97 17.54 19.75
C ALA A 23 8.90 16.61 19.16
N ASP A 24 9.29 15.66 18.31
CA ASP A 24 8.42 14.58 17.79
C ASP A 24 8.27 13.40 18.79
N GLY A 25 8.89 13.49 19.98
CA GLY A 25 8.80 12.49 21.04
C GLY A 25 9.90 11.43 21.03
N ILE A 26 10.94 11.55 20.19
CA ILE A 26 12.04 10.58 20.12
C ILE A 26 12.90 10.68 21.38
N THR A 27 13.14 9.53 22.03
CA THR A 27 13.94 9.42 23.25
C THR A 27 15.43 9.28 22.92
N ASP A 28 16.28 9.41 23.95
CA ASP A 28 17.73 9.23 23.79
C ASP A 28 18.09 7.77 23.44
N GLU A 29 17.28 6.80 23.91
CA GLU A 29 17.46 5.38 23.61
C GLU A 29 17.10 5.05 22.15
N GLU A 30 16.15 5.80 21.57
CA GLU A 30 15.76 5.66 20.16
C GLU A 30 16.71 6.37 19.20
N MET A 31 17.42 7.41 19.67
CA MET A 31 18.29 8.23 18.83
C MET A 31 19.41 7.42 18.15
N GLY A 32 19.83 6.31 18.76
CA GLY A 32 20.83 5.40 18.18
C GLY A 32 20.28 4.37 17.19
N ARG A 33 18.96 4.31 17.00
CA ARG A 33 18.29 3.28 16.18
C ARG A 33 18.07 3.77 14.75
N PRO A 34 17.87 2.82 13.79
CA PRO A 34 17.49 3.17 12.42
C PRO A 34 16.14 3.89 12.37
N LEU A 35 16.03 4.91 11.51
CA LEU A 35 14.78 5.62 11.23
C LEU A 35 14.13 5.03 9.98
N ILE A 36 12.89 4.55 10.09
CA ILE A 36 12.17 3.89 9.01
C ILE A 36 10.97 4.73 8.58
N ALA A 37 10.91 5.08 7.30
CA ALA A 37 9.75 5.73 6.72
C ALA A 37 8.62 4.72 6.51
N VAL A 38 7.44 4.97 7.05
CA VAL A 38 6.21 4.25 6.76
C VAL A 38 5.39 5.11 5.83
N VAL A 39 5.54 4.89 4.51
CA VAL A 39 4.89 5.69 3.48
C VAL A 39 3.47 5.18 3.29
N ASN A 40 2.49 5.95 3.78
CA ASN A 40 1.10 5.57 3.85
C ASN A 40 0.24 6.45 2.93
N SER A 41 -0.57 5.83 2.09
CA SER A 41 -1.54 6.51 1.21
C SER A 41 -2.96 6.57 1.78
N ARG A 42 -3.10 6.48 3.10
CA ARG A 42 -4.39 6.53 3.81
C ARG A 42 -5.18 7.78 3.42
N ASN A 43 -6.45 7.60 3.09
CA ASN A 43 -7.44 8.66 2.90
C ASN A 43 -8.86 8.09 3.08
N ASP A 44 -9.85 8.96 3.20
CA ASP A 44 -11.24 8.55 3.50
C ASP A 44 -12.06 8.25 2.24
N ILE A 45 -11.66 8.78 1.06
CA ILE A 45 -12.45 8.66 -0.17
C ILE A 45 -12.25 7.32 -0.89
N ILE A 46 -11.13 6.64 -0.70
CA ILE A 46 -10.82 5.39 -1.38
C ILE A 46 -11.18 4.21 -0.46
N PRO A 47 -12.11 3.33 -0.83
CA PRO A 47 -12.51 2.18 0.01
C PRO A 47 -11.36 1.28 0.41
N GLY A 48 -10.35 1.13 -0.46
CA GLY A 48 -9.12 0.37 -0.18
C GLY A 48 -8.13 1.07 0.75
N HIS A 49 -8.34 2.34 1.08
CA HIS A 49 -7.39 3.15 1.83
C HIS A 49 -7.92 3.67 3.18
N ASN A 50 -9.22 3.59 3.41
CA ASN A 50 -9.83 4.14 4.62
C ASN A 50 -9.42 3.40 5.92
N ASN A 51 -8.90 2.16 5.80
CA ASN A 51 -8.41 1.33 6.91
C ASN A 51 -6.88 1.24 6.99
N LEU A 52 -6.13 1.97 6.16
CA LEU A 52 -4.66 1.87 6.13
C LEU A 52 -4.00 2.46 7.38
N ASP A 53 -4.70 3.23 8.19
CA ASP A 53 -4.28 3.63 9.53
C ASP A 53 -3.98 2.42 10.43
N LYS A 54 -4.86 1.40 10.42
CA LYS A 54 -4.69 0.15 11.18
C LYS A 54 -3.50 -0.67 10.68
N ILE A 55 -3.29 -0.70 9.37
CA ILE A 55 -2.14 -1.35 8.75
C ILE A 55 -0.85 -0.63 9.16
N CYS A 56 -0.86 0.71 9.10
CA CYS A 56 0.27 1.54 9.50
C CYS A 56 0.68 1.30 10.96
N GLU A 57 -0.27 1.29 11.88
CA GLU A 57 0.00 1.00 13.29
C GLU A 57 0.58 -0.41 13.50
N ALA A 58 0.10 -1.40 12.76
CA ALA A 58 0.65 -2.75 12.80
C ALA A 58 2.09 -2.81 12.27
N VAL A 59 2.39 -2.09 11.16
CA VAL A 59 3.74 -1.94 10.60
C VAL A 59 4.67 -1.29 11.62
N LYS A 60 4.27 -0.16 12.20
CA LYS A 60 5.05 0.55 13.24
C LYS A 60 5.37 -0.37 14.42
N ALA A 61 4.38 -1.15 14.90
CA ALA A 61 4.62 -2.13 15.96
C ALA A 61 5.66 -3.17 15.55
N GLY A 62 5.65 -3.64 14.31
CA GLY A 62 6.65 -4.57 13.77
C GLY A 62 8.06 -3.97 13.73
N ILE A 63 8.18 -2.70 13.31
CA ILE A 63 9.46 -1.97 13.26
C ILE A 63 10.02 -1.79 14.68
N TYR A 64 9.18 -1.36 15.65
CA TYR A 64 9.61 -1.24 17.04
C TYR A 64 10.08 -2.57 17.63
N LEU A 65 9.36 -3.67 17.37
CA LEU A 65 9.75 -5.02 17.80
C LEU A 65 11.15 -5.42 17.27
N ALA A 66 11.49 -4.98 16.07
CA ALA A 66 12.77 -5.26 15.44
C ALA A 66 13.85 -4.19 15.73
N GLY A 67 13.58 -3.23 16.63
CA GLY A 67 14.57 -2.26 17.10
C GLY A 67 14.75 -1.02 16.25
N GLY A 68 13.86 -0.75 15.28
CA GLY A 68 13.80 0.50 14.50
C GLY A 68 12.88 1.54 15.12
N VAL A 69 12.88 2.74 14.55
CA VAL A 69 12.00 3.86 14.90
C VAL A 69 11.19 4.26 13.67
N PRO A 70 9.87 4.01 13.64
CA PRO A 70 9.03 4.31 12.49
C PRO A 70 8.51 5.74 12.51
N PHE A 71 8.48 6.36 11.33
CA PHE A 71 7.81 7.63 11.08
C PHE A 71 6.83 7.48 9.92
N GLU A 72 5.58 7.84 10.14
CA GLU A 72 4.59 7.84 9.08
C GLU A 72 4.77 9.06 8.19
N VAL A 73 4.78 8.80 6.88
CA VAL A 73 4.84 9.81 5.82
C VAL A 73 3.64 9.61 4.91
N SER A 74 2.83 10.65 4.75
CA SER A 74 1.64 10.57 3.91
C SER A 74 1.94 10.87 2.45
N THR A 75 1.27 10.16 1.54
CA THR A 75 1.19 10.49 0.12
C THR A 75 -0.25 10.50 -0.35
N ILE A 76 -0.50 11.08 -1.53
CA ILE A 76 -1.83 11.13 -2.11
C ILE A 76 -2.26 9.79 -2.71
N GLY A 77 -3.55 9.66 -3.01
CA GLY A 77 -4.11 8.58 -3.81
C GLY A 77 -5.33 9.05 -4.59
N VAL A 78 -5.53 8.47 -5.77
CA VAL A 78 -6.74 8.61 -6.60
C VAL A 78 -7.34 7.22 -6.78
N CYS A 79 -8.65 7.09 -6.57
CA CYS A 79 -9.39 5.87 -6.84
C CYS A 79 -9.81 5.85 -8.31
N ASP A 80 -9.30 4.92 -9.10
CA ASP A 80 -9.67 4.77 -10.49
C ASP A 80 -11.18 4.48 -10.65
N GLY A 81 -11.74 3.63 -9.80
CA GLY A 81 -13.16 3.30 -9.85
C GLY A 81 -14.08 4.51 -9.62
N ILE A 82 -13.74 5.39 -8.67
CA ILE A 82 -14.51 6.64 -8.44
C ILE A 82 -14.26 7.67 -9.54
N ALA A 83 -13.04 7.71 -10.09
CA ALA A 83 -12.66 8.64 -11.15
C ALA A 83 -13.14 8.22 -12.56
N MET A 84 -13.60 7.00 -12.71
CA MET A 84 -13.96 6.41 -14.01
C MET A 84 -15.11 7.16 -14.69
N ASN A 85 -15.03 7.28 -16.03
CA ASN A 85 -16.04 7.88 -16.91
C ASN A 85 -16.31 9.39 -16.71
N HIS A 86 -15.41 10.12 -16.01
CA HIS A 86 -15.45 11.59 -15.93
C HIS A 86 -14.04 12.20 -15.96
N ALA A 87 -13.94 13.53 -15.96
CA ALA A 87 -12.65 14.24 -16.07
C ALA A 87 -11.62 13.89 -14.99
N GLY A 88 -12.06 13.36 -13.83
CA GLY A 88 -11.19 12.89 -12.75
C GLY A 88 -10.21 11.79 -13.18
N MET A 89 -10.57 10.99 -14.20
CA MET A 89 -9.71 9.91 -14.69
C MET A 89 -8.38 10.41 -15.29
N HIS A 90 -8.32 11.67 -15.76
CA HIS A 90 -7.09 12.28 -16.22
C HIS A 90 -6.03 12.43 -15.12
N TYR A 91 -6.45 12.48 -13.86
CA TYR A 91 -5.56 12.62 -12.70
C TYR A 91 -5.05 11.28 -12.17
N SER A 92 -5.69 10.16 -12.51
CA SER A 92 -5.30 8.83 -12.02
C SER A 92 -3.87 8.48 -12.43
N LEU A 93 -3.57 8.45 -13.72
CA LEU A 93 -2.25 8.08 -14.22
C LEU A 93 -1.14 9.07 -13.77
N VAL A 94 -1.43 10.36 -13.80
CA VAL A 94 -0.50 11.42 -13.39
C VAL A 94 -0.13 11.31 -11.91
N SER A 95 -1.04 10.82 -11.07
CA SER A 95 -0.78 10.65 -9.64
C SER A 95 0.42 9.76 -9.32
N ARG A 96 0.81 8.81 -10.20
CA ARG A 96 1.99 7.97 -10.02
C ARG A 96 3.26 8.79 -9.83
N GLU A 97 3.47 9.81 -10.67
CA GLU A 97 4.67 10.66 -10.59
C GLU A 97 4.65 11.50 -9.32
N VAL A 98 3.50 12.08 -8.98
CA VAL A 98 3.36 12.87 -7.74
C VAL A 98 3.63 12.01 -6.50
N ILE A 99 3.15 10.75 -6.49
CA ILE A 99 3.41 9.81 -5.41
C ILE A 99 4.90 9.48 -5.34
N ALA A 100 5.53 9.15 -6.47
CA ALA A 100 6.95 8.85 -6.54
C ALA A 100 7.80 10.03 -6.06
N ASP A 101 7.51 11.24 -6.52
CA ASP A 101 8.21 12.46 -6.14
C ASP A 101 8.04 12.77 -4.65
N SER A 102 6.83 12.63 -4.11
CA SER A 102 6.56 12.88 -2.69
C SER A 102 7.30 11.89 -1.78
N LEU A 103 7.34 10.60 -2.16
CA LEU A 103 8.10 9.57 -1.45
C LEU A 103 9.59 9.89 -1.47
N GLU A 104 10.15 10.16 -2.65
CA GLU A 104 11.56 10.48 -2.83
C GLU A 104 11.96 11.71 -2.00
N CYS A 105 11.21 12.81 -2.12
CA CYS A 105 11.47 14.04 -1.37
C CYS A 105 11.45 13.81 0.15
N ALA A 106 10.45 13.09 0.65
CA ALA A 106 10.33 12.85 2.08
C ALA A 106 11.43 11.95 2.61
N VAL A 107 11.76 10.86 1.90
CA VAL A 107 12.76 9.88 2.35
C VAL A 107 14.17 10.43 2.26
N GLU A 108 14.51 11.09 1.16
CA GLU A 108 15.83 11.69 0.98
C GLU A 108 16.03 12.91 1.89
N GLY A 109 15.02 13.77 1.99
CA GLY A 109 15.07 14.99 2.80
C GLY A 109 15.28 14.73 4.30
N HIS A 110 14.81 13.59 4.82
CA HIS A 110 14.92 13.21 6.23
C HIS A 110 15.94 12.08 6.47
N ALA A 111 16.66 11.65 5.44
CA ALA A 111 17.73 10.64 5.51
C ALA A 111 17.28 9.31 6.17
N PHE A 112 16.11 8.80 5.84
CA PHE A 112 15.62 7.52 6.35
C PHE A 112 16.51 6.34 5.93
N ASP A 113 16.57 5.31 6.78
CA ASP A 113 17.41 4.12 6.59
C ASP A 113 16.69 3.00 5.83
N GLY A 114 15.36 2.97 5.85
CA GLY A 114 14.53 2.00 5.16
C GLY A 114 13.10 2.50 4.98
N ILE A 115 12.32 1.79 4.17
CA ILE A 115 10.95 2.18 3.81
C ILE A 115 10.01 0.99 3.97
N VAL A 116 8.81 1.21 4.54
CA VAL A 116 7.66 0.34 4.33
C VAL A 116 6.60 1.13 3.58
N CYS A 117 6.23 0.66 2.38
CA CYS A 117 5.17 1.26 1.56
C CYS A 117 3.83 0.60 1.85
N ILE A 118 2.80 1.41 2.09
CA ILE A 118 1.43 0.95 2.35
C ILE A 118 0.47 1.50 1.27
N PRO A 119 0.48 0.94 0.06
CA PRO A 119 -0.49 1.23 -0.99
C PRO A 119 -1.66 0.24 -0.94
N ASN A 120 -2.71 0.49 -1.73
CA ASN A 120 -3.74 -0.54 -1.99
C ASN A 120 -4.54 -0.31 -3.29
N CYS A 121 -4.20 0.64 -4.14
CA CYS A 121 -4.99 0.98 -5.34
C CYS A 121 -4.10 1.14 -6.58
N ASP A 122 -4.73 1.18 -7.75
CA ASP A 122 -4.23 0.98 -9.11
C ASP A 122 -2.92 1.71 -9.44
N LYS A 123 -2.88 3.02 -9.22
CA LYS A 123 -1.71 3.84 -9.59
C LYS A 123 -0.81 4.15 -8.39
N ILE A 124 -1.30 3.86 -7.19
CA ILE A 124 -0.56 4.13 -5.95
C ILE A 124 0.55 3.09 -5.76
N VAL A 125 0.24 1.80 -6.00
CA VAL A 125 1.26 0.73 -5.95
C VAL A 125 2.43 1.04 -6.88
N PRO A 126 2.24 1.23 -8.21
CA PRO A 126 3.34 1.53 -9.10
C PRO A 126 4.00 2.88 -8.82
N GLY A 127 3.26 3.89 -8.35
CA GLY A 127 3.84 5.16 -7.93
C GLY A 127 4.84 5.01 -6.78
N MET A 128 4.50 4.23 -5.75
CA MET A 128 5.41 3.93 -4.65
C MET A 128 6.59 3.06 -5.11
N ILE A 129 6.39 2.11 -6.04
CA ILE A 129 7.49 1.30 -6.61
C ILE A 129 8.49 2.21 -7.33
N LEU A 130 8.01 3.15 -8.15
CA LEU A 130 8.87 4.12 -8.84
C LEU A 130 9.70 4.96 -7.86
N GLY A 131 9.08 5.51 -6.82
CA GLY A 131 9.77 6.28 -5.78
C GLY A 131 10.80 5.43 -5.02
N ALA A 132 10.44 4.22 -4.61
CA ALA A 132 11.34 3.29 -3.93
C ALA A 132 12.54 2.88 -4.81
N LEU A 133 12.32 2.69 -6.13
CA LEU A 133 13.41 2.42 -7.09
C LEU A 133 14.37 3.60 -7.25
N ARG A 134 13.86 4.84 -7.19
CA ARG A 134 14.70 6.05 -7.26
C ARG A 134 15.60 6.15 -6.03
N VAL A 135 15.02 6.02 -4.84
CA VAL A 135 15.73 6.11 -3.56
C VAL A 135 16.68 4.93 -3.32
N ASN A 136 16.26 3.72 -3.70
CA ASN A 136 17.07 2.48 -3.63
C ASN A 136 17.66 2.15 -2.25
N ILE A 137 16.85 2.18 -1.21
CA ILE A 137 17.19 1.69 0.13
C ILE A 137 16.34 0.44 0.48
N PRO A 138 16.63 -0.28 1.59
CA PRO A 138 15.80 -1.40 2.03
C PRO A 138 14.34 -1.03 2.08
N THR A 139 13.50 -1.75 1.32
CA THR A 139 12.08 -1.40 1.17
C THR A 139 11.22 -2.67 1.14
N VAL A 140 10.08 -2.63 1.84
CA VAL A 140 9.05 -3.68 1.84
C VAL A 140 7.69 -3.06 1.54
N PHE A 141 6.87 -3.79 0.78
CA PHE A 141 5.49 -3.41 0.48
C PHE A 141 4.52 -4.24 1.31
N VAL A 142 3.47 -3.61 1.80
CA VAL A 142 2.32 -4.28 2.41
C VAL A 142 1.05 -3.55 2.03
N SER A 143 0.13 -4.24 1.36
CA SER A 143 -1.15 -3.67 0.93
C SER A 143 -2.19 -3.70 2.04
N GLY A 144 -3.26 -2.91 1.86
CA GLY A 144 -4.43 -2.95 2.73
C GLY A 144 -5.28 -4.20 2.58
N GLY A 145 -5.06 -4.99 1.53
CA GLY A 145 -5.83 -6.19 1.18
C GLY A 145 -7.10 -5.93 0.38
N PRO A 146 -7.65 -6.95 -0.29
CA PRO A 146 -8.91 -6.86 -1.01
C PRO A 146 -10.11 -6.81 -0.05
N MET A 147 -11.23 -6.22 -0.52
CA MET A 147 -12.52 -6.33 0.15
C MET A 147 -13.10 -7.73 -0.01
N LEU A 148 -14.04 -8.09 0.84
CA LEU A 148 -14.84 -9.29 0.63
C LEU A 148 -15.80 -9.08 -0.55
N PRO A 149 -16.15 -10.14 -1.31
CA PRO A 149 -17.22 -10.06 -2.30
C PRO A 149 -18.58 -9.87 -1.63
N GLY A 150 -19.51 -9.26 -2.34
CA GLY A 150 -20.92 -9.27 -1.98
C GLY A 150 -21.59 -10.57 -2.38
N HIS A 151 -22.90 -10.69 -2.10
CA HIS A 151 -23.71 -11.84 -2.46
C HIS A 151 -25.05 -11.38 -3.07
N GLU A 152 -25.62 -12.20 -3.95
CA GLU A 152 -26.94 -11.95 -4.49
C GLU A 152 -28.03 -11.93 -3.41
N PRO A 153 -29.14 -11.20 -3.66
CA PRO A 153 -30.26 -11.10 -2.73
C PRO A 153 -30.80 -12.46 -2.27
N GLY A 154 -30.92 -12.62 -0.94
CA GLY A 154 -31.60 -13.81 -0.37
C GLY A 154 -30.77 -15.09 -0.34
N CYS A 155 -29.54 -15.11 -0.81
CA CYS A 155 -28.69 -16.29 -0.89
C CYS A 155 -27.44 -16.16 -0.03
N MET A 156 -27.48 -16.57 1.24
CA MET A 156 -26.24 -16.89 1.96
C MET A 156 -25.59 -18.10 1.27
N GLY A 157 -24.45 -17.86 0.58
CA GLY A 157 -23.75 -18.88 -0.20
C GLY A 157 -24.15 -18.98 -1.68
N GLY A 158 -24.94 -18.01 -2.19
CA GLY A 158 -25.24 -17.84 -3.61
C GLY A 158 -24.08 -17.24 -4.41
N PRO A 159 -24.30 -16.93 -5.70
CA PRO A 159 -23.30 -16.25 -6.54
C PRO A 159 -22.76 -14.99 -5.86
N THR A 160 -21.44 -14.78 -6.00
CA THR A 160 -20.78 -13.59 -5.48
C THR A 160 -20.99 -12.40 -6.40
N THR A 161 -21.09 -11.21 -5.81
CA THR A 161 -21.20 -9.93 -6.52
C THR A 161 -19.99 -9.04 -6.23
N ASP A 162 -19.70 -8.16 -7.16
CA ASP A 162 -18.59 -7.23 -7.08
C ASP A 162 -18.87 -5.96 -7.91
N LEU A 163 -17.86 -5.13 -8.14
CA LEU A 163 -18.01 -3.93 -8.96
C LEU A 163 -18.41 -4.23 -10.42
N ASN A 164 -18.01 -5.39 -10.98
CA ASN A 164 -18.45 -5.80 -12.33
C ASN A 164 -19.96 -5.99 -12.40
N THR A 165 -20.55 -6.56 -11.35
CA THR A 165 -22.00 -6.74 -11.24
C THR A 165 -22.75 -5.40 -11.37
N LEU A 166 -22.15 -4.31 -10.84
CA LEU A 166 -22.73 -2.97 -10.94
C LEU A 166 -22.62 -2.38 -12.36
N PHE A 167 -21.51 -2.61 -13.06
CA PHE A 167 -21.40 -2.20 -14.46
C PHE A 167 -22.42 -2.92 -15.35
N ASP A 168 -22.56 -4.22 -15.17
CA ASP A 168 -23.58 -5.01 -15.87
C ASP A 168 -24.99 -4.54 -15.51
N GLY A 169 -25.25 -4.28 -14.23
CA GLY A 169 -26.52 -3.78 -13.73
C GLY A 169 -26.91 -2.44 -14.36
N ALA A 170 -25.98 -1.48 -14.40
CA ALA A 170 -26.20 -0.18 -15.04
C ALA A 170 -26.54 -0.34 -16.55
N GLY A 171 -25.85 -1.27 -17.24
CA GLY A 171 -26.15 -1.62 -18.62
C GLY A 171 -27.55 -2.23 -18.80
N LYS A 172 -27.96 -3.10 -17.87
CA LYS A 172 -29.31 -3.74 -17.89
C LYS A 172 -30.41 -2.73 -17.61
N VAL A 173 -30.21 -1.76 -16.72
CA VAL A 173 -31.18 -0.67 -16.50
C VAL A 173 -31.30 0.19 -17.75
N ALA A 174 -30.21 0.56 -18.39
CA ALA A 174 -30.24 1.30 -19.65
C ALA A 174 -30.94 0.54 -20.79
N ALA A 175 -30.86 -0.79 -20.80
CA ALA A 175 -31.55 -1.66 -21.73
C ALA A 175 -33.04 -1.96 -21.35
N GLY A 176 -33.50 -1.50 -20.18
CA GLY A 176 -34.86 -1.76 -19.68
C GLY A 176 -35.10 -3.20 -19.21
N THR A 177 -34.04 -3.96 -18.89
CA THR A 177 -34.12 -5.38 -18.46
C THR A 177 -33.88 -5.57 -16.96
N MET A 178 -33.58 -4.48 -16.22
CA MET A 178 -33.46 -4.42 -14.77
C MET A 178 -34.09 -3.12 -14.27
N SER A 179 -34.72 -3.15 -13.10
CA SER A 179 -35.30 -1.98 -12.46
C SER A 179 -34.21 -1.19 -11.69
N GLU A 180 -34.46 0.11 -11.44
CA GLU A 180 -33.60 0.92 -10.59
C GLU A 180 -33.56 0.41 -9.14
N ASP A 181 -34.64 -0.15 -8.63
CA ASP A 181 -34.72 -0.74 -7.29
C ASP A 181 -33.81 -1.97 -7.15
N GLU A 182 -33.77 -2.83 -8.19
CA GLU A 182 -32.86 -3.97 -8.23
C GLU A 182 -31.38 -3.50 -8.29
N LEU A 183 -31.09 -2.50 -9.12
CA LEU A 183 -29.74 -1.93 -9.17
C LEU A 183 -29.33 -1.35 -7.82
N LYS A 184 -30.23 -0.61 -7.16
CA LYS A 184 -30.01 -0.05 -5.83
C LYS A 184 -29.63 -1.10 -4.79
N TYR A 185 -30.25 -2.28 -4.84
CA TYR A 185 -29.85 -3.39 -3.97
C TYR A 185 -28.39 -3.80 -4.18
N TYR A 186 -27.94 -3.91 -5.43
CA TYR A 186 -26.54 -4.23 -5.72
C TYR A 186 -25.59 -3.12 -5.30
N GLU A 187 -25.98 -1.84 -5.44
CA GLU A 187 -25.19 -0.71 -4.92
C GLU A 187 -24.93 -0.84 -3.43
N ASP A 188 -25.93 -1.28 -2.66
CA ASP A 188 -25.81 -1.41 -1.20
C ASP A 188 -25.01 -2.66 -0.77
N THR A 189 -24.86 -3.68 -1.61
CA THR A 189 -24.37 -5.01 -1.20
C THR A 189 -23.13 -5.51 -1.94
N ALA A 190 -22.83 -5.04 -3.14
CA ALA A 190 -21.75 -5.58 -3.97
C ALA A 190 -20.34 -5.27 -3.44
N CYS A 191 -20.18 -4.16 -2.69
CA CYS A 191 -18.91 -3.75 -2.09
C CYS A 191 -19.03 -3.68 -0.55
N PRO A 192 -19.15 -4.83 0.16
CA PRO A 192 -19.62 -4.86 1.55
C PRO A 192 -18.60 -4.44 2.61
N THR A 193 -17.30 -4.36 2.26
CA THR A 193 -16.24 -4.06 3.24
C THR A 193 -15.24 -3.05 2.69
N CYS A 194 -14.38 -2.54 3.57
CA CYS A 194 -13.17 -1.84 3.14
C CYS A 194 -12.22 -2.82 2.41
N GLY A 195 -11.30 -2.29 1.63
CA GLY A 195 -10.31 -3.03 0.86
C GLY A 195 -10.26 -2.59 -0.60
N SER A 196 -9.28 -3.05 -1.35
CA SER A 196 -9.27 -2.91 -2.80
C SER A 196 -10.43 -3.71 -3.41
N CYS A 197 -10.78 -3.45 -4.66
CA CYS A 197 -11.89 -4.13 -5.33
C CYS A 197 -11.80 -5.66 -5.18
N SER A 198 -12.95 -6.36 -4.97
CA SER A 198 -12.99 -7.82 -4.84
C SER A 198 -12.76 -8.56 -6.17
N GLY A 199 -13.00 -7.90 -7.31
CA GLY A 199 -12.61 -8.41 -8.63
C GLY A 199 -11.12 -8.31 -8.88
N MET A 200 -10.58 -9.09 -9.81
CA MET A 200 -9.17 -9.04 -10.19
C MET A 200 -8.89 -7.86 -11.13
N PHE A 201 -9.11 -6.64 -10.65
CA PHE A 201 -8.69 -5.41 -11.34
C PHE A 201 -7.25 -5.05 -11.00
N THR A 202 -6.74 -3.96 -11.58
CA THR A 202 -5.35 -3.52 -11.48
C THR A 202 -4.84 -3.44 -10.03
N ALA A 203 -5.67 -3.00 -9.08
CA ALA A 203 -5.27 -2.94 -7.67
C ALA A 203 -4.87 -4.32 -7.12
N ASN A 204 -5.69 -5.35 -7.37
CA ASN A 204 -5.41 -6.71 -6.90
C ASN A 204 -4.26 -7.34 -7.67
N SER A 205 -4.20 -7.19 -9.01
CA SER A 205 -3.07 -7.65 -9.82
C SER A 205 -1.76 -7.06 -9.28
N MET A 206 -1.69 -5.75 -9.11
CA MET A 206 -0.47 -5.09 -8.59
C MET A 206 -0.07 -5.55 -7.19
N ASN A 207 -1.05 -5.79 -6.29
CA ASN A 207 -0.77 -6.32 -4.96
C ASN A 207 -0.23 -7.76 -5.01
N CYS A 208 -0.70 -8.61 -5.92
CA CYS A 208 -0.15 -9.94 -6.17
C CYS A 208 1.23 -9.86 -6.84
N LEU A 209 1.41 -8.96 -7.80
CA LEU A 209 2.69 -8.75 -8.48
C LEU A 209 3.79 -8.29 -7.52
N CYS A 210 3.46 -7.56 -6.44
CA CYS A 210 4.43 -7.26 -5.39
C CYS A 210 5.01 -8.53 -4.73
N GLU A 211 4.22 -9.60 -4.64
CA GLU A 211 4.74 -10.92 -4.17
C GLU A 211 5.64 -11.55 -5.23
N ALA A 212 5.22 -11.58 -6.48
CA ALA A 212 6.00 -12.14 -7.59
C ALA A 212 7.33 -11.41 -7.82
N LEU A 213 7.36 -10.09 -7.58
CA LEU A 213 8.58 -9.27 -7.58
C LEU A 213 9.49 -9.54 -6.37
N GLY A 214 8.99 -10.22 -5.33
CA GLY A 214 9.73 -10.44 -4.09
C GLY A 214 9.83 -9.21 -3.18
N ILE A 215 9.00 -8.18 -3.38
CA ILE A 215 9.00 -6.93 -2.60
C ILE A 215 7.94 -6.92 -1.49
N ALA A 216 7.03 -7.89 -1.48
CA ALA A 216 6.01 -8.09 -0.46
C ALA A 216 6.05 -9.52 0.07
N LEU A 217 5.50 -9.73 1.27
CA LEU A 217 5.38 -11.04 1.88
C LEU A 217 4.22 -11.83 1.26
N PRO A 218 4.29 -13.18 1.25
CA PRO A 218 3.21 -14.04 0.77
C PRO A 218 1.87 -13.72 1.46
N GLY A 219 0.80 -13.65 0.67
CA GLY A 219 -0.53 -13.26 1.13
C GLY A 219 -0.82 -11.75 1.00
N ASN A 220 0.14 -10.97 0.48
CA ASN A 220 -0.04 -9.54 0.30
C ASN A 220 -1.24 -9.19 -0.59
N GLY A 221 -1.43 -9.89 -1.70
CA GLY A 221 -2.54 -9.66 -2.63
C GLY A 221 -3.85 -10.36 -2.24
N THR A 222 -3.80 -11.41 -1.40
CA THR A 222 -4.92 -12.35 -1.24
C THR A 222 -5.58 -12.35 0.14
N ILE A 223 -4.89 -11.97 1.22
CA ILE A 223 -5.50 -11.89 2.55
C ILE A 223 -6.50 -10.71 2.58
N PRO A 224 -7.79 -10.94 2.88
CA PRO A 224 -8.78 -9.86 2.93
C PRO A 224 -8.45 -8.75 3.94
N ALA A 225 -8.83 -7.52 3.63
CA ALA A 225 -8.57 -6.33 4.41
C ALA A 225 -9.08 -6.43 5.87
N VAL A 226 -10.21 -7.09 6.07
CA VAL A 226 -10.90 -7.20 7.36
C VAL A 226 -10.40 -8.35 8.24
N TYR A 227 -9.48 -9.20 7.75
CA TYR A 227 -8.99 -10.34 8.50
C TYR A 227 -7.84 -9.94 9.43
N SER A 228 -7.83 -10.50 10.66
CA SER A 228 -6.74 -10.27 11.61
C SER A 228 -5.37 -10.73 11.10
N GLU A 229 -5.35 -11.67 10.15
CA GLU A 229 -4.15 -12.13 9.47
C GLU A 229 -3.46 -11.00 8.68
N ARG A 230 -4.22 -10.06 8.12
CA ARG A 230 -3.70 -8.86 7.47
C ARG A 230 -2.87 -8.00 8.43
N LEU A 231 -3.29 -7.86 9.68
CA LEU A 231 -2.53 -7.13 10.70
C LEU A 231 -1.25 -7.87 11.12
N ARG A 232 -1.28 -9.20 11.15
CA ARG A 232 -0.06 -10.00 11.40
C ARG A 232 0.93 -9.87 10.26
N LEU A 233 0.46 -9.92 9.00
CA LEU A 233 1.28 -9.68 7.82
C LEU A 233 1.94 -8.30 7.87
N ALA A 234 1.19 -7.26 8.23
CA ALA A 234 1.71 -5.90 8.36
C ALA A 234 2.81 -5.79 9.41
N LYS A 235 2.67 -6.44 10.57
CA LYS A 235 3.74 -6.53 11.58
C LYS A 235 4.99 -7.21 11.03
N HIS A 236 4.81 -8.33 10.33
CA HIS A 236 5.94 -9.05 9.73
C HIS A 236 6.63 -8.20 8.64
N ALA A 237 5.89 -7.40 7.86
CA ALA A 237 6.48 -6.47 6.91
C ALA A 237 7.37 -5.41 7.60
N GLY A 238 6.90 -4.87 8.74
CA GLY A 238 7.69 -3.97 9.58
C GLY A 238 8.97 -4.61 10.15
N MET A 239 8.90 -5.89 10.52
CA MET A 239 10.11 -6.64 10.95
C MET A 239 11.04 -6.93 9.77
N LYS A 240 10.47 -7.23 8.59
CA LYS A 240 11.24 -7.60 7.40
C LYS A 240 12.10 -6.46 6.86
N VAL A 241 11.65 -5.20 6.90
CA VAL A 241 12.47 -4.06 6.46
C VAL A 241 13.73 -3.93 7.32
N MET A 242 13.64 -4.23 8.61
CA MET A 242 14.80 -4.22 9.51
C MET A 242 15.79 -5.34 9.17
N GLU A 243 15.30 -6.54 8.86
CA GLU A 243 16.15 -7.65 8.36
C GLU A 243 16.86 -7.29 7.05
N LEU A 244 16.17 -6.65 6.10
CA LEU A 244 16.78 -6.19 4.84
C LEU A 244 17.88 -5.16 5.12
N LEU A 245 17.63 -4.22 6.04
CA LEU A 245 18.61 -3.23 6.44
C LEU A 245 19.86 -3.86 7.05
N GLU A 246 19.70 -4.80 7.98
CA GLU A 246 20.81 -5.53 8.61
C GLU A 246 21.63 -6.31 7.57
N ARG A 247 20.98 -6.88 6.56
CA ARG A 247 21.62 -7.63 5.48
C ARG A 247 22.20 -6.75 4.38
N GLY A 248 21.94 -5.45 4.40
CA GLY A 248 22.39 -4.50 3.38
C GLY A 248 21.76 -4.73 2.01
N ILE A 249 20.52 -5.25 1.97
CA ILE A 249 19.79 -5.53 0.72
C ILE A 249 19.00 -4.27 0.34
N SER A 250 19.34 -3.67 -0.79
CA SER A 250 18.65 -2.51 -1.36
C SER A 250 17.41 -2.94 -2.17
N PHE A 251 16.55 -1.97 -2.50
CA PHE A 251 15.33 -2.28 -3.25
C PHE A 251 15.61 -2.81 -4.67
N ARG A 252 16.63 -2.27 -5.36
CA ARG A 252 17.02 -2.74 -6.69
C ARG A 252 17.65 -4.14 -6.69
N ASP A 253 18.17 -4.61 -5.54
CA ASP A 253 18.65 -6.00 -5.42
C ASP A 253 17.47 -6.99 -5.48
N LEU A 254 16.28 -6.58 -5.02
CA LEU A 254 15.05 -7.37 -5.11
C LEU A 254 14.41 -7.26 -6.49
N VAL A 255 14.28 -6.05 -7.04
CA VAL A 255 13.63 -5.79 -8.34
C VAL A 255 14.62 -6.01 -9.48
N SER A 256 15.07 -7.24 -9.64
CA SER A 256 15.96 -7.66 -10.72
C SER A 256 15.20 -7.85 -12.03
N ALA A 257 15.93 -7.93 -13.16
CA ALA A 257 15.32 -8.24 -14.46
C ALA A 257 14.58 -9.59 -14.44
N ALA A 258 15.10 -10.59 -13.70
CA ALA A 258 14.44 -11.88 -13.53
C ALA A 258 13.14 -11.75 -12.71
N ALA A 259 13.15 -10.95 -11.64
CA ALA A 259 11.95 -10.69 -10.83
C ALA A 259 10.86 -10.00 -11.66
N ILE A 260 11.23 -9.02 -12.49
CA ILE A 260 10.30 -8.34 -13.40
C ILE A 260 9.72 -9.35 -14.42
N HIS A 261 10.56 -10.21 -15.00
CA HIS A 261 10.10 -11.24 -15.95
C HIS A 261 9.11 -12.21 -15.30
N ASN A 262 9.41 -12.70 -14.11
CA ASN A 262 8.50 -13.56 -13.34
C ASN A 262 7.16 -12.85 -13.03
N ALA A 263 7.21 -11.58 -12.69
CA ALA A 263 6.00 -10.80 -12.44
C ALA A 263 5.15 -10.64 -13.71
N MET A 264 5.78 -10.40 -14.87
CA MET A 264 5.07 -10.34 -16.15
C MET A 264 4.41 -11.69 -16.51
N GLU A 265 5.09 -12.81 -16.27
CA GLU A 265 4.51 -14.15 -16.48
C GLU A 265 3.30 -14.39 -15.55
N CYS A 266 3.40 -13.98 -14.28
CA CYS A 266 2.29 -14.05 -13.34
C CYS A 266 1.10 -13.18 -13.79
N ASP A 267 1.34 -11.95 -14.24
CA ASP A 267 0.30 -11.04 -14.73
C ASP A 267 -0.44 -11.62 -15.94
N MET A 268 0.30 -12.18 -16.88
CA MET A 268 -0.28 -12.88 -18.04
C MET A 268 -1.09 -14.13 -17.63
N ALA A 269 -0.75 -14.79 -16.53
CA ALA A 269 -1.46 -15.96 -16.03
C ALA A 269 -2.73 -15.60 -15.26
N PHE A 270 -2.81 -14.41 -14.69
CA PHE A 270 -4.03 -13.93 -14.01
C PHE A 270 -5.16 -13.64 -15.02
N GLY A 271 -4.83 -13.23 -16.23
CA GLY A 271 -5.76 -12.89 -17.31
C GLY A 271 -6.07 -11.40 -17.37
#